data_4d03092970c34c8eeca38e2baf45cded
#
_entry.id   4d03092970c34c8eeca38e2baf45cded
#
_cell.length_a   1.000
_cell.length_b   1.000
_cell.length_c   1.000
_cell.angle_alpha   90.00
_cell.angle_beta   90.00
_cell.angle_gamma   90.00
#
_symmetry.space_group_name_H-M   'P 1'
#
loop_
_entity.id
_entity.type
_entity.pdbx_description
1 polymer ?
#
loop_
_entity_poly.entity_id
_entity_poly.type
_entity_poly.pdbx_seq_one_letter_code
_entity_poly.pdbx_strand_id
1 'polypeptide(L)'
;DWWEAPELAQEMFTVFSVMKQLNEMLWYLTQADHVSKEESLTGKIRERIRETEAMCGLTPAGLLNLDIITHREKVNRLLREVLSSLGTGGSGTWKNLAGRRGTLAGRLDLIGADLKGTDIRGADLGGALLMGADLRGCDLKGTNLIAADLRGAQIQGAQMEESLFLTPGQVT
;
A
#
# COMPACT_ATOMS: atom_id res chain seq x y z
N ASP A 1 -32.00 14.50 9.22
CA ASP A 1 -31.47 13.67 8.11
C ASP A 1 -30.29 14.38 7.46
N TRP A 2 -29.24 13.61 7.04
CA TRP A 2 -27.98 14.16 6.50
C TRP A 2 -28.16 14.98 5.22
N TRP A 3 -29.21 14.77 4.41
CA TRP A 3 -29.56 15.59 3.26
C TRP A 3 -30.20 16.97 3.61
N GLU A 4 -30.62 17.13 4.86
CA GLU A 4 -31.13 18.41 5.37
C GLU A 4 -30.02 19.31 5.90
N ALA A 5 -28.81 18.77 6.07
CA ALA A 5 -27.63 19.47 6.57
C ALA A 5 -26.39 19.14 5.72
N PRO A 6 -26.24 19.74 4.53
CA PRO A 6 -25.15 19.44 3.59
C PRO A 6 -23.76 19.66 4.19
N GLU A 7 -23.61 20.63 5.09
CA GLU A 7 -22.33 20.92 5.78
C GLU A 7 -21.93 19.74 6.66
N LEU A 8 -22.89 19.15 7.39
CA LEU A 8 -22.65 17.98 8.22
C LEU A 8 -22.27 16.76 7.38
N ALA A 9 -22.89 16.60 6.20
CA ALA A 9 -22.52 15.54 5.27
C ALA A 9 -21.07 15.68 4.79
N GLN A 10 -20.63 16.89 4.46
CA GLN A 10 -19.26 17.14 4.02
C GLN A 10 -18.25 16.86 5.15
N GLU A 11 -18.53 17.27 6.36
CA GLU A 11 -17.71 16.94 7.53
C GLU A 11 -17.62 15.42 7.74
N MET A 12 -18.75 14.73 7.68
CA MET A 12 -18.78 13.25 7.79
C MET A 12 -17.93 12.57 6.72
N PHE A 13 -18.00 13.00 5.45
CA PHE A 13 -17.17 12.45 4.38
C PHE A 13 -15.70 12.73 4.60
N THR A 14 -15.35 13.91 5.11
CA THR A 14 -13.96 14.26 5.43
C THR A 14 -13.44 13.39 6.58
N VAL A 15 -14.18 13.25 7.67
CA VAL A 15 -13.86 12.38 8.80
C VAL A 15 -13.69 10.93 8.34
N PHE A 16 -14.63 10.43 7.51
CA PHE A 16 -14.54 9.08 6.95
C PHE A 16 -13.27 8.90 6.10
N SER A 17 -12.94 9.90 5.27
CA SER A 17 -11.72 9.86 4.44
C SER A 17 -10.44 9.83 5.30
N VAL A 18 -10.39 10.62 6.37
CA VAL A 18 -9.26 10.62 7.31
C VAL A 18 -9.15 9.27 8.03
N MET A 19 -10.26 8.74 8.54
CA MET A 19 -10.29 7.44 9.21
C MET A 19 -9.86 6.31 8.29
N LYS A 20 -10.32 6.32 7.03
CA LYS A 20 -9.89 5.35 6.01
C LYS A 20 -8.37 5.38 5.83
N GLN A 21 -7.78 6.57 5.71
CA GLN A 21 -6.34 6.73 5.55
C GLN A 21 -5.55 6.26 6.79
N LEU A 22 -6.04 6.55 8.00
CA LEU A 22 -5.42 6.08 9.24
C LEU A 22 -5.44 4.54 9.33
N ASN A 23 -6.58 3.91 9.02
CA ASN A 23 -6.69 2.45 9.03
C ASN A 23 -5.81 1.80 7.97
N GLU A 24 -5.66 2.40 6.79
CA GLU A 24 -4.74 1.92 5.75
C GLU A 24 -3.27 2.00 6.22
N MET A 25 -2.89 3.11 6.87
CA MET A 25 -1.56 3.25 7.47
C MET A 25 -1.32 2.22 8.58
N LEU A 26 -2.30 1.95 9.44
CA LEU A 26 -2.22 0.89 10.47
C LEU A 26 -2.02 -0.48 9.84
N TRP A 27 -2.73 -0.78 8.77
CA TRP A 27 -2.56 -2.02 8.03
C TRP A 27 -1.12 -2.19 7.54
N TYR A 28 -0.56 -1.19 6.88
CA TYR A 28 0.81 -1.24 6.39
C TYR A 28 1.84 -1.35 7.53
N LEU A 29 1.65 -0.59 8.60
CA LEU A 29 2.54 -0.63 9.77
C LEU A 29 2.50 -1.99 10.47
N THR A 30 1.33 -2.61 10.60
CA THR A 30 1.18 -3.95 11.19
C THR A 30 1.89 -5.01 10.35
N GLN A 31 1.78 -4.93 9.02
CA GLN A 31 2.55 -5.82 8.14
C GLN A 31 4.04 -5.56 8.25
N ALA A 32 4.47 -4.29 8.35
CA ALA A 32 5.87 -3.92 8.53
C ALA A 32 6.43 -4.48 9.84
N ASP A 33 5.68 -4.44 10.95
CA ASP A 33 6.09 -5.05 12.24
C ASP A 33 6.28 -6.56 12.12
N HIS A 34 5.42 -7.22 11.33
CA HIS A 34 5.49 -8.66 11.13
C HIS A 34 6.70 -9.10 10.29
N VAL A 35 7.07 -8.34 9.27
CA VAL A 35 8.17 -8.71 8.36
C VAL A 35 9.54 -8.15 8.77
N SER A 36 9.56 -7.13 9.61
CA SER A 36 10.80 -6.50 10.08
C SER A 36 11.60 -7.46 10.96
N LYS A 37 12.89 -7.62 10.63
CA LYS A 37 13.83 -8.44 11.40
C LYS A 37 14.77 -7.61 12.27
N GLU A 38 14.81 -6.30 12.07
CA GLU A 38 15.67 -5.39 12.80
C GLU A 38 14.96 -4.82 14.03
N GLU A 39 15.50 -5.06 15.21
CA GLU A 39 14.91 -4.63 16.49
C GLU A 39 14.74 -3.10 16.55
N SER A 40 15.69 -2.35 15.99
CA SER A 40 15.65 -0.88 15.93
C SER A 40 14.48 -0.37 15.07
N LEU A 41 14.20 -1.02 13.95
CA LEU A 41 13.05 -0.71 13.09
C LEU A 41 11.74 -1.11 13.74
N THR A 42 11.69 -2.29 14.34
CA THR A 42 10.50 -2.78 15.06
C THR A 42 10.07 -1.81 16.16
N GLY A 43 11.01 -1.24 16.90
CA GLY A 43 10.72 -0.22 17.92
C GLY A 43 10.03 1.02 17.32
N LYS A 44 10.59 1.55 16.22
CA LYS A 44 10.03 2.70 15.50
C LYS A 44 8.63 2.41 14.92
N ILE A 45 8.45 1.19 14.38
CA ILE A 45 7.16 0.75 13.79
C ILE A 45 6.09 0.73 14.89
N ARG A 46 6.36 0.10 16.03
CA ARG A 46 5.40 0.00 17.14
C ARG A 46 5.07 1.36 17.75
N GLU A 47 6.03 2.27 17.81
CA GLU A 47 5.76 3.66 18.20
C GLU A 47 4.79 4.32 17.22
N ARG A 48 5.03 4.16 15.93
CA ARG A 48 4.15 4.73 14.87
C ARG A 48 2.76 4.11 14.87
N ILE A 49 2.63 2.82 15.14
CA ILE A 49 1.33 2.14 15.33
C ILE A 49 0.57 2.82 16.46
N ARG A 50 1.17 2.95 17.64
CA ARG A 50 0.51 3.59 18.81
C ARG A 50 0.07 5.03 18.53
N GLU A 51 0.90 5.81 17.83
CA GLU A 51 0.52 7.17 17.43
C GLU A 51 -0.69 7.16 16.49
N THR A 52 -0.70 6.26 15.51
CA THR A 52 -1.81 6.16 14.54
C THR A 52 -3.08 5.67 15.20
N GLU A 53 -3.00 4.71 16.13
CA GLU A 53 -4.12 4.23 16.94
C GLU A 53 -4.71 5.37 17.81
N ALA A 54 -3.85 6.17 18.43
CA ALA A 54 -4.28 7.33 19.20
C ALA A 54 -5.04 8.35 18.32
N MET A 55 -4.59 8.56 17.08
CA MET A 55 -5.28 9.41 16.11
C MET A 55 -6.65 8.85 15.71
N CYS A 56 -6.78 7.53 15.56
CA CYS A 56 -8.08 6.88 15.31
C CYS A 56 -9.09 7.08 16.44
N GLY A 57 -8.62 7.30 17.65
CA GLY A 57 -9.45 7.56 18.83
C GLY A 57 -9.90 9.03 19.00
N LEU A 58 -9.49 9.93 18.10
CA LEU A 58 -9.89 11.34 18.17
C LEU A 58 -11.38 11.54 17.89
N THR A 59 -11.94 12.62 18.47
CA THR A 59 -13.28 13.08 18.12
C THR A 59 -13.35 13.50 16.66
N PRO A 60 -14.55 13.57 16.03
CA PRO A 60 -14.69 14.09 14.67
C PRO A 60 -14.02 15.46 14.46
N ALA A 61 -14.21 16.38 15.41
CA ALA A 61 -13.53 17.68 15.35
C ALA A 61 -12.02 17.58 15.43
N GLY A 62 -11.47 16.65 16.20
CA GLY A 62 -10.05 16.36 16.25
C GLY A 62 -9.52 15.80 14.94
N LEU A 63 -10.28 14.93 14.28
CA LEU A 63 -9.93 14.35 12.98
C LEU A 63 -9.94 15.40 11.86
N LEU A 64 -10.88 16.33 11.87
CA LEU A 64 -10.94 17.43 10.90
C LEU A 64 -9.74 18.38 10.99
N ASN A 65 -9.16 18.54 12.17
CA ASN A 65 -8.00 19.38 12.40
C ASN A 65 -6.66 18.60 12.37
N LEU A 66 -6.70 17.30 12.05
CA LEU A 66 -5.51 16.47 12.06
C LEU A 66 -4.61 16.75 10.83
N ASP A 67 -3.32 16.98 11.06
CA ASP A 67 -2.33 17.02 9.98
C ASP A 67 -2.00 15.59 9.50
N ILE A 68 -2.94 14.99 8.77
CA ILE A 68 -2.81 13.65 8.22
C ILE A 68 -1.68 13.55 7.17
N ILE A 69 -1.35 14.66 6.52
CA ILE A 69 -0.32 14.71 5.47
C ILE A 69 1.05 14.45 6.08
N THR A 70 1.41 15.24 7.09
CA THR A 70 2.70 15.08 7.80
C THR A 70 2.81 13.69 8.44
N HIS A 71 1.72 13.18 9.03
CA HIS A 71 1.73 11.83 9.61
C HIS A 71 1.98 10.77 8.54
N ARG A 72 1.31 10.82 7.40
CA ARG A 72 1.51 9.91 6.27
C ARG A 72 2.93 9.95 5.72
N GLU A 73 3.56 11.12 5.65
CA GLU A 73 4.96 11.24 5.23
C GLU A 73 5.92 10.50 6.17
N LYS A 74 5.66 10.58 7.49
CA LYS A 74 6.44 9.84 8.50
C LYS A 74 6.26 8.33 8.35
N VAL A 75 5.02 7.87 8.15
CA VAL A 75 4.71 6.45 7.89
C VAL A 75 5.41 5.99 6.61
N ASN A 76 5.26 6.72 5.51
CA ASN A 76 5.87 6.36 4.23
C ASN A 76 7.40 6.30 4.28
N ARG A 77 8.04 7.18 5.07
CA ARG A 77 9.48 7.15 5.30
C ARG A 77 9.90 5.86 5.99
N LEU A 78 9.18 5.49 7.06
CA LEU A 78 9.46 4.29 7.83
C LEU A 78 9.24 3.01 6.99
N LEU A 79 8.17 2.95 6.21
CA LEU A 79 7.90 1.82 5.31
C LEU A 79 9.01 1.66 4.26
N ARG A 80 9.57 2.76 3.73
CA ARG A 80 10.73 2.70 2.84
C ARG A 80 12.01 2.19 3.53
N GLU A 81 12.22 2.56 4.80
CA GLU A 81 13.33 2.01 5.59
C GLU A 81 13.17 0.48 5.73
N VAL A 82 11.96 0.00 6.05
CA VAL A 82 11.66 -1.44 6.15
C VAL A 82 11.89 -2.15 4.83
N LEU A 83 11.33 -1.64 3.72
CA LEU A 83 11.52 -2.22 2.38
C LEU A 83 12.99 -2.31 2.00
N SER A 84 13.77 -1.28 2.32
CA SER A 84 15.22 -1.26 2.08
C SER A 84 15.93 -2.34 2.88
N SER A 85 15.54 -2.56 4.14
CA SER A 85 16.13 -3.60 5.01
C SER A 85 15.80 -5.02 4.56
N LEU A 86 14.65 -5.22 3.91
CA LEU A 86 14.23 -6.51 3.38
C LEU A 86 14.95 -6.89 2.08
N GLY A 87 15.68 -5.95 1.47
CA GLY A 87 16.37 -6.20 0.20
C GLY A 87 15.41 -6.41 -0.97
N THR A 88 14.21 -5.81 -0.91
CA THR A 88 13.26 -5.85 -2.03
C THR A 88 13.88 -5.19 -3.26
N GLY A 89 14.02 -5.92 -4.30
CA GLY A 89 14.70 -5.45 -5.52
C GLY A 89 15.13 -6.62 -6.39
N GLY A 90 14.38 -7.72 -6.35
CA GLY A 90 14.66 -8.96 -7.05
C GLY A 90 15.25 -8.75 -8.45
N SER A 91 16.15 -9.62 -8.86
CA SER A 91 16.83 -9.60 -10.15
C SER A 91 16.02 -10.19 -11.31
N GLY A 92 14.70 -10.37 -11.10
CA GLY A 92 13.83 -11.09 -12.02
C GLY A 92 13.63 -10.43 -13.39
N THR A 93 13.05 -11.19 -14.29
CA THR A 93 12.73 -10.80 -15.68
C THR A 93 11.76 -9.60 -15.77
N TRP A 94 11.06 -9.29 -14.67
CA TRP A 94 10.14 -8.16 -14.56
C TRP A 94 10.80 -6.80 -14.85
N LYS A 95 12.09 -6.63 -14.51
CA LYS A 95 12.84 -5.38 -14.79
C LYS A 95 12.93 -5.08 -16.28
N ASN A 96 13.05 -6.11 -17.09
CA ASN A 96 13.08 -5.97 -18.55
C ASN A 96 11.70 -5.55 -19.10
N LEU A 97 10.62 -6.04 -18.48
CA LEU A 97 9.25 -5.64 -18.82
C LEU A 97 8.96 -4.21 -18.39
N ALA A 98 9.36 -3.83 -17.17
CA ALA A 98 9.23 -2.47 -16.65
C ALA A 98 9.99 -1.46 -17.51
N GLY A 99 11.22 -1.77 -17.92
CA GLY A 99 12.02 -0.92 -18.78
C GLY A 99 11.45 -0.69 -20.18
N ARG A 100 10.56 -1.57 -20.66
CA ARG A 100 9.89 -1.46 -21.96
C ARG A 100 8.60 -0.66 -21.94
N ARG A 101 7.92 -0.60 -20.77
CA ARG A 101 6.59 0.02 -20.65
C ARG A 101 6.59 1.46 -20.14
N GLY A 102 7.68 1.92 -19.54
CA GLY A 102 7.79 3.29 -19.05
C GLY A 102 6.94 3.58 -17.81
N THR A 103 6.62 4.86 -17.61
CA THR A 103 5.83 5.33 -16.47
C THR A 103 4.66 6.20 -16.94
N LEU A 104 3.54 6.09 -16.25
CA LEU A 104 2.38 6.96 -16.39
C LEU A 104 2.18 7.75 -15.10
N ALA A 105 2.24 9.06 -15.17
CA ALA A 105 2.17 9.95 -14.00
C ALA A 105 3.18 9.59 -12.89
N GLY A 106 4.41 9.20 -13.27
CA GLY A 106 5.47 8.81 -12.35
C GLY A 106 5.32 7.41 -11.72
N ARG A 107 4.28 6.66 -12.08
CA ARG A 107 4.01 5.30 -11.64
C ARG A 107 4.38 4.31 -12.74
N LEU A 108 4.93 3.16 -12.38
CA LEU A 108 5.22 2.11 -13.35
C LEU A 108 3.94 1.67 -14.08
N ASP A 109 3.92 1.78 -15.40
CA ASP A 109 2.75 1.44 -16.21
C ASP A 109 2.81 -0.02 -16.65
N LEU A 110 1.97 -0.84 -16.02
CA LEU A 110 1.75 -2.25 -16.33
C LEU A 110 0.27 -2.53 -16.64
N ILE A 111 -0.48 -1.50 -17.06
CA ILE A 111 -1.89 -1.64 -17.43
C ILE A 111 -2.03 -2.68 -18.55
N GLY A 112 -2.86 -3.71 -18.33
CA GLY A 112 -3.09 -4.80 -19.28
C GLY A 112 -1.83 -5.60 -19.64
N ALA A 113 -0.78 -5.55 -18.80
CA ALA A 113 0.44 -6.31 -19.05
C ALA A 113 0.22 -7.81 -18.98
N ASP A 114 0.79 -8.56 -19.91
CA ASP A 114 0.91 -10.00 -19.76
C ASP A 114 2.17 -10.30 -18.92
N LEU A 115 1.94 -10.64 -17.65
CA LEU A 115 2.96 -11.01 -16.67
C LEU A 115 2.92 -12.51 -16.35
N LYS A 116 2.02 -13.26 -16.99
CA LYS A 116 1.86 -14.70 -16.79
C LYS A 116 3.19 -15.42 -16.96
N GLY A 117 3.56 -16.19 -15.93
CA GLY A 117 4.81 -16.95 -15.92
C GLY A 117 6.08 -16.09 -15.78
N THR A 118 5.94 -14.79 -15.55
CA THR A 118 7.08 -13.91 -15.25
C THR A 118 7.50 -14.11 -13.79
N ASP A 119 8.80 -14.22 -13.53
CA ASP A 119 9.32 -14.22 -12.17
C ASP A 119 9.31 -12.79 -11.61
N ILE A 120 8.35 -12.53 -10.72
CA ILE A 120 8.15 -11.23 -10.07
C ILE A 120 8.41 -11.29 -8.56
N ARG A 121 8.96 -12.38 -8.06
CA ARG A 121 9.32 -12.52 -6.64
C ARG A 121 10.28 -11.42 -6.20
N GLY A 122 9.99 -10.81 -5.06
CA GLY A 122 10.78 -9.72 -4.51
C GLY A 122 10.78 -8.45 -5.36
N ALA A 123 9.94 -8.36 -6.40
CA ALA A 123 9.84 -7.17 -7.23
C ALA A 123 9.33 -5.97 -6.44
N ASP A 124 9.84 -4.79 -6.75
CA ASP A 124 9.26 -3.54 -6.26
C ASP A 124 8.23 -3.03 -7.27
N LEU A 125 6.96 -3.33 -7.00
CA LEU A 125 5.79 -2.87 -7.75
C LEU A 125 4.99 -1.82 -6.94
N GLY A 126 5.64 -1.16 -5.98
CA GLY A 126 5.02 -0.11 -5.18
C GLY A 126 4.47 1.01 -6.05
N GLY A 127 3.19 1.31 -5.89
CA GLY A 127 2.49 2.30 -6.69
C GLY A 127 2.27 1.93 -8.16
N ALA A 128 2.64 0.76 -8.65
CA ALA A 128 2.46 0.38 -10.04
C ALA A 128 1.00 0.35 -10.46
N LEU A 129 0.74 0.65 -11.73
CA LEU A 129 -0.57 0.54 -12.36
C LEU A 129 -0.69 -0.84 -13.00
N LEU A 130 -1.36 -1.76 -12.32
CA LEU A 130 -1.56 -3.15 -12.76
C LEU A 130 -3.01 -3.43 -13.20
N MET A 131 -3.78 -2.39 -13.48
CA MET A 131 -5.18 -2.53 -13.90
C MET A 131 -5.30 -3.46 -15.11
N GLY A 132 -6.10 -4.52 -14.99
CA GLY A 132 -6.31 -5.50 -16.06
C GLY A 132 -5.08 -6.33 -16.45
N ALA A 133 -4.00 -6.29 -15.69
CA ALA A 133 -2.81 -7.10 -15.94
C ALA A 133 -3.09 -8.59 -15.76
N ASP A 134 -2.43 -9.44 -16.52
CA ASP A 134 -2.49 -10.90 -16.37
C ASP A 134 -1.36 -11.39 -15.45
N LEU A 135 -1.71 -11.68 -14.20
CA LEU A 135 -0.83 -12.20 -13.16
C LEU A 135 -1.09 -13.69 -12.87
N ARG A 136 -1.84 -14.37 -13.72
CA ARG A 136 -2.24 -15.75 -13.48
C ARG A 136 -1.04 -16.67 -13.27
N GLY A 137 -1.09 -17.41 -12.15
CA GLY A 137 -0.04 -18.36 -11.78
C GLY A 137 1.30 -17.73 -11.40
N CYS A 138 1.40 -16.41 -11.27
CA CYS A 138 2.61 -15.75 -10.79
C CYS A 138 2.87 -16.05 -9.31
N ASP A 139 4.13 -16.12 -8.94
CA ASP A 139 4.59 -16.11 -7.54
C ASP A 139 4.96 -14.69 -7.13
N LEU A 140 4.16 -14.11 -6.21
CA LEU A 140 4.36 -12.76 -5.69
C LEU A 140 5.07 -12.75 -4.33
N LYS A 141 5.70 -13.83 -3.95
CA LYS A 141 6.43 -13.90 -2.67
C LYS A 141 7.45 -12.77 -2.54
N GLY A 142 7.32 -11.99 -1.46
CA GLY A 142 8.20 -10.85 -1.20
C GLY A 142 8.01 -9.65 -2.15
N THR A 143 7.06 -9.70 -3.08
CA THR A 143 6.76 -8.57 -3.98
C THR A 143 6.17 -7.43 -3.19
N ASN A 144 6.73 -6.23 -3.34
CA ASN A 144 6.17 -5.01 -2.76
C ASN A 144 4.99 -4.53 -3.61
N LEU A 145 3.80 -4.51 -3.03
CA LEU A 145 2.55 -4.06 -3.67
C LEU A 145 1.95 -2.82 -3.00
N ILE A 146 2.73 -2.09 -2.18
CA ILE A 146 2.23 -0.89 -1.51
C ILE A 146 1.61 0.07 -2.52
N ALA A 147 0.35 0.47 -2.31
CA ALA A 147 -0.37 1.38 -3.19
C ALA A 147 -0.42 0.97 -4.69
N ALA A 148 -0.12 -0.27 -5.04
CA ALA A 148 -0.30 -0.79 -6.39
C ALA A 148 -1.81 -0.85 -6.73
N ASP A 149 -2.15 -0.59 -7.99
CA ASP A 149 -3.53 -0.64 -8.47
C ASP A 149 -3.76 -1.93 -9.27
N LEU A 150 -4.39 -2.91 -8.64
CA LEU A 150 -4.67 -4.24 -9.19
C LEU A 150 -6.11 -4.40 -9.69
N ARG A 151 -6.88 -3.32 -9.82
CA ARG A 151 -8.28 -3.40 -10.23
C ARG A 151 -8.44 -4.11 -11.57
N GLY A 152 -9.28 -5.14 -11.60
CA GLY A 152 -9.49 -5.96 -12.78
C GLY A 152 -8.31 -6.82 -13.22
N ALA A 153 -7.23 -6.89 -12.45
CA ALA A 153 -6.13 -7.79 -12.72
C ALA A 153 -6.58 -9.26 -12.60
N GLN A 154 -6.04 -10.11 -13.47
CA GLN A 154 -6.32 -11.55 -13.45
C GLN A 154 -5.30 -12.22 -12.53
N ILE A 155 -5.75 -12.68 -11.36
CA ILE A 155 -4.89 -13.23 -10.29
C ILE A 155 -5.14 -14.72 -10.01
N GLN A 156 -5.90 -15.42 -10.87
CA GLN A 156 -6.25 -16.82 -10.64
C GLN A 156 -4.99 -17.70 -10.55
N GLY A 157 -4.85 -18.41 -9.43
CA GLY A 157 -3.70 -19.26 -9.16
C GLY A 157 -2.39 -18.49 -8.86
N ALA A 158 -2.43 -17.18 -8.74
CA ALA A 158 -1.29 -16.41 -8.25
C ALA A 158 -1.05 -16.71 -6.76
N GLN A 159 0.23 -16.88 -6.39
CA GLN A 159 0.63 -17.08 -5.00
C GLN A 159 0.88 -15.71 -4.37
N MET A 160 -0.13 -15.20 -3.66
CA MET A 160 -0.09 -13.89 -3.03
C MET A 160 0.34 -13.94 -1.56
N GLU A 161 0.51 -15.14 -1.02
CA GLU A 161 1.05 -15.35 0.32
C GLU A 161 2.46 -14.73 0.40
N GLU A 162 2.75 -14.10 1.51
CA GLU A 162 4.01 -13.37 1.71
C GLU A 162 4.28 -12.19 0.74
N SER A 163 3.28 -11.76 -0.07
CA SER A 163 3.38 -10.46 -0.74
C SER A 163 3.33 -9.33 0.30
N LEU A 164 4.02 -8.23 0.02
CA LEU A 164 4.19 -7.14 0.98
C LEU A 164 3.19 -6.02 0.69
N PHE A 165 2.51 -5.55 1.74
CA PHE A 165 1.66 -4.35 1.71
C PHE A 165 0.47 -4.40 0.74
N LEU A 166 -0.10 -5.59 0.55
CA LEU A 166 -1.35 -5.75 -0.18
C LEU A 166 -2.55 -5.48 0.73
N THR A 167 -3.46 -4.64 0.27
CA THR A 167 -4.75 -4.38 0.95
C THR A 167 -5.91 -5.01 0.18
N PRO A 168 -7.01 -5.39 0.85
CA PRO A 168 -8.21 -5.89 0.17
C PRO A 168 -8.77 -4.93 -0.89
N GLY A 169 -8.66 -3.62 -0.68
CA GLY A 169 -9.15 -2.60 -1.60
C GLY A 169 -8.36 -2.46 -2.90
N GLN A 170 -7.19 -3.09 -3.01
CA GLN A 170 -6.37 -3.06 -4.22
C GLN A 170 -6.80 -4.09 -5.27
N VAL A 171 -7.54 -5.13 -4.87
CA VAL A 171 -7.95 -6.28 -5.71
C VAL A 171 -9.46 -6.28 -6.05
N THR A 172 -10.19 -5.22 -5.75
CA THR A 172 -11.63 -5.10 -6.03
C THR A 172 -11.94 -4.40 -7.34
#